data_72cfb92a9fbb7b473175ff205438a874
#
_entry.id   72cfb92a9fbb7b473175ff205438a874
#
_cell.length_a   1.000
_cell.length_b   1.000
_cell.length_c   1.000
_cell.angle_alpha   90.00
_cell.angle_beta   90.00
_cell.angle_gamma   90.00
#
_symmetry.space_group_name_H-M   'P 1'
#
loop_
_entity.id
_entity.type
_entity.pdbx_description
1 polymer ?
#
loop_
_entity_poly.entity_id
_entity_poly.type
_entity_poly.pdbx_seq_one_letter_code
_entity_poly.pdbx_strand_id
1 'polypeptide(L)'
;MNTRSTFLASTLSVILLVLPVVSSAKPPKPTEEAKLQAKLFQKKLSKDEQVLHALDRLTFGPLPGDVERVKRIGLKKWIFEQLHPDRMTENPGLEAQLQVLESLRMTPLETLQHYPGPQMIRAIANGKQPMPDDLLLRASIERLITRYKVKQAEAAGLAAPPKDANADLEPVRTLEQILTPGELDTIRKGNPEQKRQLLESMQQDRLEDMLIAMNQKQRTQLFGAAPSPIRREIFLLNSPQQVVAYDLLDSKMLRAVESTRQLAEELDDFWFNHFNVFYEKGADRFLIPQYEREAIRPHVLGQFRDLLEATAKSPAMLFFLDNFESVRPDIDLNDTKRKVKRGLNENYGRELMELHTLGVNGGYTQKDVTEVARCFTGWGIQEPRKGGGFFYNDKLHDKGQKVVLGHVIAAGGGMEDGEQVLDILARHPSTAHFISKELAQRFVADNPPEQLVNKMAQTFLATNGSIREVMKTMLDSKEFWSEGAYRAKMKSPFEMVASSARALNANVIDGWALANQVGTLGEPLYRKLEPTGYSNLGTEWINSSALLERMNFALQLAQNHVESVKVDVSRFGDDPNAVAKILMFRSMSPQTRAAIDKALEDSKQKNAAMVAALVIGSPDFQKR
;
A
#
# COMPACT_ATOMS: atom_id res chain seq x y z
N MET A 1 56.77 11.85 58.54
CA MET A 1 56.52 10.61 57.81
C MET A 1 55.31 10.85 56.89
N ASN A 2 55.53 10.71 55.64
CA ASN A 2 54.66 10.80 54.48
C ASN A 2 53.90 12.13 54.22
N THR A 3 54.59 12.96 53.49
CA THR A 3 54.12 14.14 52.76
C THR A 3 53.42 13.71 51.45
N ARG A 4 52.18 14.15 51.25
CA ARG A 4 51.53 14.09 49.94
C ARG A 4 51.62 15.46 49.25
N SER A 5 52.34 15.47 48.18
CA SER A 5 52.51 16.58 47.26
C SER A 5 51.30 16.65 46.31
N THR A 6 50.58 17.76 46.28
CA THR A 6 49.52 18.08 45.33
C THR A 6 50.12 18.83 44.15
N PHE A 7 50.09 18.20 42.96
CA PHE A 7 50.39 18.88 41.70
C PHE A 7 49.09 19.50 41.14
N LEU A 8 49.04 20.82 41.06
CA LEU A 8 48.10 21.58 40.24
C LEU A 8 48.62 21.54 38.76
N ALA A 9 47.87 20.91 37.90
CA ALA A 9 48.05 21.02 36.46
C ALA A 9 47.03 22.01 35.90
N SER A 10 47.49 23.19 35.50
CA SER A 10 46.71 24.18 34.74
C SER A 10 46.63 23.78 33.27
N THR A 11 45.48 23.32 32.82
CA THR A 11 45.21 23.08 31.41
C THR A 11 44.76 24.36 30.73
N LEU A 12 45.59 24.93 29.87
CA LEU A 12 45.26 26.00 28.92
C LEU A 12 44.41 25.37 27.81
N SER A 13 43.09 25.67 27.77
CA SER A 13 42.24 25.29 26.63
C SER A 13 42.43 26.32 25.51
N VAL A 14 43.10 25.90 24.46
CA VAL A 14 43.16 26.63 23.18
C VAL A 14 41.86 26.34 22.43
N ILE A 15 40.94 27.31 22.38
CA ILE A 15 39.77 27.27 21.52
C ILE A 15 40.22 27.51 20.09
N LEU A 16 40.40 26.45 19.29
CA LEU A 16 40.52 26.56 17.84
C LEU A 16 39.12 26.87 17.26
N LEU A 17 38.93 28.12 16.83
CA LEU A 17 37.81 28.52 15.97
C LEU A 17 38.02 27.85 14.58
N VAL A 18 37.39 26.70 14.37
CA VAL A 18 37.29 26.12 13.02
C VAL A 18 36.13 26.84 12.32
N LEU A 19 36.44 27.86 11.54
CA LEU A 19 35.52 28.41 10.55
C LEU A 19 35.25 27.31 9.51
N PRO A 20 34.01 27.02 9.16
CA PRO A 20 33.72 26.09 8.06
C PRO A 20 34.18 26.75 6.76
N VAL A 21 35.28 26.27 6.21
CA VAL A 21 35.66 26.54 4.84
C VAL A 21 34.63 25.87 3.96
N VAL A 22 33.64 26.62 3.48
CA VAL A 22 32.76 26.18 2.39
C VAL A 22 33.66 26.05 1.15
N SER A 23 34.22 24.87 0.98
CA SER A 23 34.91 24.51 -0.24
C SER A 23 33.87 24.48 -1.37
N SER A 24 33.91 25.47 -2.25
CA SER A 24 33.20 25.45 -3.52
C SER A 24 33.89 24.44 -4.47
N ALA A 25 33.81 23.16 -4.13
CA ALA A 25 34.23 22.11 -5.04
C ALA A 25 33.35 22.19 -6.29
N LYS A 26 33.95 22.42 -7.45
CA LYS A 26 33.24 22.29 -8.73
C LYS A 26 32.57 20.92 -8.76
N PRO A 27 31.30 20.85 -9.20
CA PRO A 27 30.60 19.57 -9.31
C PRO A 27 31.47 18.60 -10.13
N PRO A 28 31.57 17.32 -9.72
CA PRO A 28 32.35 16.33 -10.43
C PRO A 28 31.91 16.26 -11.89
N LYS A 29 32.87 16.12 -12.80
CA LYS A 29 32.55 15.96 -14.23
C LYS A 29 31.64 14.74 -14.39
N PRO A 30 30.54 14.87 -15.18
CA PRO A 30 29.62 13.75 -15.38
C PRO A 30 30.37 12.55 -15.99
N THR A 31 30.06 11.36 -15.49
CA THR A 31 30.60 10.09 -16.00
C THR A 31 30.17 9.90 -17.47
N GLU A 32 30.88 9.05 -18.21
CA GLU A 32 30.49 8.74 -19.61
C GLU A 32 29.09 8.12 -19.68
N GLU A 33 28.71 7.34 -18.68
CA GLU A 33 27.36 6.78 -18.54
C GLU A 33 26.30 7.89 -18.37
N ALA A 34 26.54 8.87 -17.51
CA ALA A 34 25.66 10.02 -17.33
C ALA A 34 25.52 10.86 -18.62
N LYS A 35 26.62 11.01 -19.39
CA LYS A 35 26.59 11.70 -20.70
C LYS A 35 25.77 10.89 -21.74
N LEU A 36 25.90 9.57 -21.74
CA LEU A 36 25.13 8.69 -22.61
C LEU A 36 23.65 8.78 -22.28
N GLN A 37 23.28 8.67 -21.01
CA GLN A 37 21.90 8.84 -20.52
C GLN A 37 21.33 10.21 -20.94
N ALA A 38 22.07 11.29 -20.74
CA ALA A 38 21.63 12.63 -21.14
C ALA A 38 21.37 12.73 -22.67
N LYS A 39 22.12 12.01 -23.51
CA LYS A 39 21.87 11.92 -24.95
C LYS A 39 20.59 11.16 -25.28
N LEU A 40 20.29 10.07 -24.54
CA LEU A 40 19.05 9.31 -24.75
C LEU A 40 17.82 10.15 -24.45
N PHE A 41 17.87 11.03 -23.43
CA PHE A 41 16.76 11.96 -23.14
C PHE A 41 16.53 13.05 -24.22
N GLN A 42 17.41 13.17 -25.21
CA GLN A 42 17.20 14.07 -26.36
C GLN A 42 16.59 13.36 -27.56
N LYS A 43 16.57 12.02 -27.58
CA LYS A 43 16.03 11.23 -28.69
C LYS A 43 14.56 10.93 -28.46
N LYS A 44 13.72 11.38 -29.39
CA LYS A 44 12.27 11.24 -29.30
C LYS A 44 11.81 9.85 -29.73
N LEU A 45 10.84 9.30 -29.01
CA LEU A 45 10.14 8.06 -29.35
C LEU A 45 9.30 8.23 -30.62
N SER A 46 9.17 7.15 -31.39
CA SER A 46 8.19 7.04 -32.47
C SER A 46 6.76 7.14 -31.91
N LYS A 47 5.77 7.39 -32.78
CA LYS A 47 4.36 7.50 -32.34
C LYS A 47 3.83 6.21 -31.72
N ASP A 48 4.24 5.06 -32.23
CA ASP A 48 3.82 3.76 -31.69
C ASP A 48 4.46 3.50 -30.33
N GLU A 49 5.75 3.80 -30.17
CA GLU A 49 6.44 3.69 -28.89
C GLU A 49 5.87 4.66 -27.84
N GLN A 50 5.41 5.86 -28.23
CA GLN A 50 4.74 6.80 -27.32
C GLN A 50 3.45 6.21 -26.74
N VAL A 51 2.65 5.50 -27.54
CA VAL A 51 1.44 4.84 -27.05
C VAL A 51 1.78 3.75 -26.03
N LEU A 52 2.76 2.89 -26.35
CA LEU A 52 3.19 1.83 -25.44
C LEU A 52 3.80 2.41 -24.16
N HIS A 53 4.65 3.43 -24.30
CA HIS A 53 5.25 4.11 -23.16
C HIS A 53 4.21 4.73 -22.23
N ALA A 54 3.19 5.38 -22.77
CA ALA A 54 2.10 5.93 -21.97
C ALA A 54 1.34 4.83 -21.22
N LEU A 55 1.00 3.73 -21.88
CA LEU A 55 0.33 2.60 -21.25
C LEU A 55 1.20 1.93 -20.18
N ASP A 56 2.49 1.72 -20.48
CA ASP A 56 3.43 1.13 -19.51
C ASP A 56 3.66 2.01 -18.29
N ARG A 57 3.57 3.36 -18.41
CA ARG A 57 3.90 4.30 -17.33
C ARG A 57 2.73 4.80 -16.53
N LEU A 58 1.56 4.96 -17.18
CA LEU A 58 0.39 5.57 -16.58
C LEU A 58 -0.68 4.55 -16.19
N THR A 59 -0.36 3.26 -16.35
CA THR A 59 -1.20 2.14 -15.97
C THR A 59 -0.33 1.00 -15.39
N PHE A 60 -0.95 0.05 -14.75
CA PHE A 60 -0.30 -1.21 -14.35
C PHE A 60 0.01 -2.13 -15.57
N GLY A 61 0.19 -1.57 -16.75
CA GLY A 61 0.44 -2.27 -18.01
C GLY A 61 -0.81 -2.40 -18.88
N PRO A 62 -0.63 -2.52 -20.22
CA PRO A 62 -1.75 -2.60 -21.14
C PRO A 62 -2.52 -3.91 -21.04
N LEU A 63 -3.86 -3.81 -21.15
CA LEU A 63 -4.74 -4.93 -21.46
C LEU A 63 -4.75 -5.19 -22.99
N PRO A 64 -5.09 -6.41 -23.44
CA PRO A 64 -5.40 -6.66 -24.84
C PRO A 64 -6.44 -5.67 -25.38
N GLY A 65 -6.12 -5.01 -26.51
CA GLY A 65 -6.96 -3.99 -27.13
C GLY A 65 -6.73 -2.56 -26.65
N ASP A 66 -5.96 -2.33 -25.58
CA ASP A 66 -5.67 -0.97 -25.09
C ASP A 66 -4.87 -0.15 -26.11
N VAL A 67 -3.88 -0.75 -26.75
CA VAL A 67 -3.04 -0.06 -27.75
C VAL A 67 -3.89 0.43 -28.93
N GLU A 68 -4.76 -0.42 -29.45
CA GLU A 68 -5.69 -0.10 -30.54
C GLU A 68 -6.70 0.96 -30.10
N ARG A 69 -7.21 0.85 -28.88
CA ARG A 69 -8.13 1.84 -28.30
C ARG A 69 -7.46 3.21 -28.19
N VAL A 70 -6.25 3.30 -27.64
CA VAL A 70 -5.53 4.58 -27.49
C VAL A 70 -5.17 5.17 -28.85
N LYS A 71 -4.76 4.34 -29.84
CA LYS A 71 -4.51 4.80 -31.22
C LYS A 71 -5.78 5.38 -31.87
N ARG A 72 -6.94 4.74 -31.66
CA ARG A 72 -8.23 5.15 -32.24
C ARG A 72 -8.75 6.47 -31.65
N ILE A 73 -8.71 6.64 -30.32
CA ILE A 73 -9.20 7.87 -29.67
C ILE A 73 -8.18 9.00 -29.68
N GLY A 74 -6.90 8.68 -29.88
CA GLY A 74 -5.76 9.59 -29.87
C GLY A 74 -5.11 9.71 -28.48
N LEU A 75 -3.78 9.57 -28.44
CA LEU A 75 -2.98 9.56 -27.20
C LEU A 75 -3.22 10.78 -26.31
N LYS A 76 -3.30 11.99 -26.89
CA LYS A 76 -3.54 13.22 -26.09
C LYS A 76 -4.90 13.21 -25.41
N LYS A 77 -5.94 12.71 -26.09
CA LYS A 77 -7.29 12.60 -25.52
C LYS A 77 -7.30 11.57 -24.40
N TRP A 78 -6.68 10.42 -24.61
CA TRP A 78 -6.57 9.38 -23.59
C TRP A 78 -5.84 9.87 -22.33
N ILE A 79 -4.71 10.60 -22.48
CA ILE A 79 -4.00 11.22 -21.35
C ILE A 79 -4.90 12.22 -20.62
N PHE A 80 -5.64 13.03 -21.35
CA PHE A 80 -6.58 13.98 -20.75
C PHE A 80 -7.64 13.26 -19.93
N GLU A 81 -8.21 12.17 -20.43
CA GLU A 81 -9.17 11.33 -19.69
C GLU A 81 -8.54 10.79 -18.41
N GLN A 82 -7.34 10.22 -18.47
CA GLN A 82 -6.64 9.71 -17.28
C GLN A 82 -6.29 10.80 -16.23
N LEU A 83 -6.03 12.03 -16.66
CA LEU A 83 -5.84 13.17 -15.76
C LEU A 83 -7.16 13.69 -15.16
N HIS A 84 -8.31 13.25 -15.67
CA HIS A 84 -9.64 13.65 -15.20
C HIS A 84 -10.51 12.41 -14.90
N PRO A 85 -10.10 11.57 -13.92
CA PRO A 85 -10.78 10.31 -13.61
C PRO A 85 -12.23 10.48 -13.16
N ASP A 86 -12.59 11.65 -12.66
CA ASP A 86 -13.96 12.06 -12.31
C ASP A 86 -14.91 12.05 -13.52
N ARG A 87 -14.39 12.20 -14.74
CA ARG A 87 -15.16 12.19 -16.00
C ARG A 87 -15.21 10.82 -16.66
N MET A 88 -14.53 9.83 -16.10
CA MET A 88 -14.47 8.48 -16.65
C MET A 88 -15.50 7.57 -15.99
N THR A 89 -16.19 6.76 -16.78
CA THR A 89 -17.02 5.67 -16.25
C THR A 89 -16.12 4.53 -15.81
N GLU A 90 -16.33 4.07 -14.59
CA GLU A 90 -15.60 2.92 -14.07
C GLU A 90 -16.12 1.60 -14.67
N ASN A 91 -15.34 0.54 -14.57
CA ASN A 91 -15.71 -0.80 -14.96
C ASN A 91 -16.87 -1.31 -14.06
N PRO A 92 -18.08 -1.59 -14.61
CA PRO A 92 -19.20 -2.05 -13.79
C PRO A 92 -18.95 -3.39 -13.11
N GLY A 93 -18.12 -4.26 -13.72
CA GLY A 93 -17.72 -5.53 -13.11
C GLY A 93 -16.88 -5.31 -11.84
N LEU A 94 -15.93 -4.39 -11.91
CA LEU A 94 -15.14 -3.98 -10.76
C LEU A 94 -16.02 -3.37 -9.66
N GLU A 95 -16.94 -2.48 -10.01
CA GLU A 95 -17.85 -1.88 -9.02
C GLU A 95 -18.66 -2.94 -8.28
N ALA A 96 -19.19 -3.93 -9.00
CA ALA A 96 -19.91 -5.05 -8.40
C ALA A 96 -19.03 -5.89 -7.45
N GLN A 97 -17.79 -6.19 -7.85
CA GLN A 97 -16.85 -6.91 -6.99
C GLN A 97 -16.48 -6.11 -5.72
N LEU A 98 -16.31 -4.80 -5.84
CA LEU A 98 -15.97 -3.95 -4.69
C LEU A 98 -17.16 -3.75 -3.71
N GLN A 99 -18.39 -3.90 -4.18
CA GLN A 99 -19.57 -3.75 -3.30
C GLN A 99 -19.66 -4.81 -2.21
N VAL A 100 -19.15 -6.01 -2.43
CA VAL A 100 -19.12 -7.07 -1.41
C VAL A 100 -18.08 -6.86 -0.32
N LEU A 101 -17.11 -5.94 -0.53
CA LEU A 101 -16.03 -5.64 0.40
C LEU A 101 -16.47 -4.54 1.39
N GLU A 102 -17.36 -4.89 2.30
CA GLU A 102 -18.11 -3.95 3.15
C GLU A 102 -17.21 -3.16 4.09
N SER A 103 -16.12 -3.77 4.63
CA SER A 103 -15.24 -3.11 5.59
C SER A 103 -14.59 -1.84 5.02
N LEU A 104 -14.47 -1.74 3.69
CA LEU A 104 -13.91 -0.57 3.01
C LEU A 104 -14.81 0.68 3.08
N ARG A 105 -16.10 0.50 3.40
CA ARG A 105 -17.08 1.59 3.51
C ARG A 105 -17.44 1.95 4.95
N MET A 106 -17.06 1.08 5.88
CA MET A 106 -17.35 1.25 7.30
C MET A 106 -16.51 2.37 7.92
N THR A 107 -17.06 2.99 8.94
CA THR A 107 -16.29 3.81 9.88
C THR A 107 -15.38 2.93 10.74
N PRO A 108 -14.34 3.47 11.40
CA PRO A 108 -13.51 2.70 12.32
C PRO A 108 -14.28 2.02 13.44
N LEU A 109 -15.35 2.68 13.94
CA LEU A 109 -16.21 2.11 14.98
C LEU A 109 -17.00 0.92 14.46
N GLU A 110 -17.65 1.05 13.31
CA GLU A 110 -18.37 -0.04 12.66
C GLU A 110 -17.44 -1.20 12.35
N THR A 111 -16.25 -0.91 11.79
CA THR A 111 -15.24 -1.94 11.50
C THR A 111 -14.82 -2.69 12.77
N LEU A 112 -14.60 -1.97 13.89
CA LEU A 112 -14.25 -2.59 15.15
C LEU A 112 -15.39 -3.46 15.74
N GLN A 113 -16.64 -3.05 15.51
CA GLN A 113 -17.83 -3.78 15.98
C GLN A 113 -18.10 -5.03 15.15
N HIS A 114 -18.00 -4.92 13.80
CA HIS A 114 -18.27 -6.04 12.89
C HIS A 114 -17.08 -7.01 12.79
N TYR A 115 -15.84 -6.53 12.95
CA TYR A 115 -14.63 -7.35 12.84
C TYR A 115 -13.75 -7.24 14.08
N PRO A 116 -14.25 -7.67 15.27
CA PRO A 116 -13.61 -7.39 16.54
C PRO A 116 -12.24 -8.04 16.66
N GLY A 117 -11.28 -7.25 17.13
CA GLY A 117 -9.95 -7.72 17.51
C GLY A 117 -9.91 -8.38 18.89
N PRO A 118 -8.76 -8.96 19.29
CA PRO A 118 -8.63 -9.70 20.54
C PRO A 118 -9.01 -8.91 21.82
N GLN A 119 -8.83 -7.58 21.83
CA GLN A 119 -9.23 -6.75 22.96
C GLN A 119 -10.74 -6.65 23.11
N MET A 120 -11.47 -6.52 22.01
CA MET A 120 -12.93 -6.50 22.01
C MET A 120 -13.49 -7.88 22.41
N ILE A 121 -12.92 -8.98 21.89
CA ILE A 121 -13.27 -10.34 22.30
C ILE A 121 -13.13 -10.54 23.80
N ARG A 122 -12.02 -10.04 24.39
CA ARG A 122 -11.82 -10.07 25.86
C ARG A 122 -12.85 -9.23 26.61
N ALA A 123 -13.23 -8.08 26.06
CA ALA A 123 -14.24 -7.22 26.68
C ALA A 123 -15.62 -7.89 26.69
N ILE A 124 -16.00 -8.58 25.61
CA ILE A 124 -17.24 -9.37 25.53
C ILE A 124 -17.15 -10.57 26.48
N ALA A 125 -16.05 -11.31 26.49
CA ALA A 125 -15.83 -12.45 27.39
C ALA A 125 -15.97 -12.11 28.89
N ASN A 126 -15.64 -10.85 29.25
CA ASN A 126 -15.72 -10.34 30.62
C ASN A 126 -17.02 -9.57 30.90
N GLY A 127 -18.02 -9.64 30.01
CA GLY A 127 -19.32 -8.96 30.16
C GLY A 127 -19.26 -7.42 30.09
N LYS A 128 -18.14 -6.86 29.59
CA LYS A 128 -17.95 -5.40 29.44
C LYS A 128 -18.52 -4.85 28.13
N GLN A 129 -18.85 -5.71 27.20
CA GLN A 129 -19.47 -5.42 25.91
C GLN A 129 -20.55 -6.48 25.64
N PRO A 130 -21.66 -6.11 24.98
CA PRO A 130 -22.69 -7.08 24.58
C PRO A 130 -22.19 -7.99 23.48
N MET A 131 -22.77 -9.18 23.39
CA MET A 131 -22.62 -10.07 22.24
C MET A 131 -23.37 -9.46 21.06
N PRO A 132 -22.81 -9.45 19.83
CA PRO A 132 -23.53 -8.98 18.65
C PRO A 132 -24.71 -9.89 18.27
N ASP A 133 -25.68 -9.30 17.55
CA ASP A 133 -26.89 -10.03 17.13
C ASP A 133 -26.66 -10.86 15.85
N ASP A 134 -25.69 -10.50 15.02
CA ASP A 134 -25.33 -11.23 13.81
C ASP A 134 -24.88 -12.66 14.13
N LEU A 135 -25.48 -13.65 13.46
CA LEU A 135 -25.33 -15.08 13.79
C LEU A 135 -23.90 -15.59 13.54
N LEU A 136 -23.32 -15.23 12.38
CA LEU A 136 -21.94 -15.65 12.03
C LEU A 136 -20.92 -15.00 12.92
N LEU A 137 -21.07 -13.70 13.17
CA LEU A 137 -20.19 -12.95 14.06
C LEU A 137 -20.28 -13.47 15.49
N ARG A 138 -21.49 -13.76 15.99
CA ARG A 138 -21.73 -14.37 17.31
C ARG A 138 -21.01 -15.71 17.42
N ALA A 139 -21.23 -16.63 16.46
CA ALA A 139 -20.58 -17.94 16.45
C ALA A 139 -19.04 -17.83 16.41
N SER A 140 -18.51 -16.86 15.68
CA SER A 140 -17.08 -16.56 15.66
C SER A 140 -16.57 -16.10 17.03
N ILE A 141 -17.24 -15.13 17.63
CA ILE A 141 -16.86 -14.55 18.93
C ILE A 141 -16.93 -15.59 20.04
N GLU A 142 -17.96 -16.41 20.11
CA GLU A 142 -18.10 -17.49 21.10
C GLU A 142 -16.94 -18.48 21.05
N ARG A 143 -16.51 -18.88 19.84
CA ARG A 143 -15.33 -19.72 19.65
C ARG A 143 -14.04 -19.03 20.09
N LEU A 144 -13.90 -17.74 19.81
CA LEU A 144 -12.72 -16.99 20.22
C LEU A 144 -12.70 -16.75 21.73
N ILE A 145 -13.85 -16.55 22.36
CA ILE A 145 -13.99 -16.48 23.83
C ILE A 145 -13.57 -17.81 24.47
N THR A 146 -14.03 -18.94 23.92
CA THR A 146 -13.65 -20.26 24.41
C THR A 146 -12.14 -20.45 24.35
N ARG A 147 -11.50 -20.14 23.24
CA ARG A 147 -10.02 -20.17 23.12
C ARG A 147 -9.32 -19.25 24.13
N TYR A 148 -9.86 -18.07 24.34
CA TYR A 148 -9.33 -17.13 25.33
C TYR A 148 -9.41 -17.69 26.75
N LYS A 149 -10.56 -18.28 27.14
CA LYS A 149 -10.75 -18.89 28.46
C LYS A 149 -9.82 -20.10 28.67
N VAL A 150 -9.64 -20.95 27.63
CA VAL A 150 -8.69 -22.08 27.68
C VAL A 150 -7.27 -21.58 27.94
N LYS A 151 -6.78 -20.63 27.17
CA LYS A 151 -5.44 -20.05 27.39
C LYS A 151 -5.28 -19.41 28.76
N GLN A 152 -6.34 -18.81 29.30
CA GLN A 152 -6.32 -18.19 30.61
C GLN A 152 -6.24 -19.24 31.73
N ALA A 153 -6.96 -20.35 31.59
CA ALA A 153 -6.90 -21.50 32.51
C ALA A 153 -5.51 -22.16 32.50
N GLU A 154 -4.95 -22.40 31.30
CA GLU A 154 -3.59 -22.93 31.14
C GLU A 154 -2.54 -22.03 31.80
N ALA A 155 -2.63 -20.71 31.59
CA ALA A 155 -1.73 -19.72 32.22
C ALA A 155 -1.87 -19.66 33.75
N ALA A 156 -3.05 -19.99 34.28
CA ALA A 156 -3.32 -20.07 35.72
C ALA A 156 -2.97 -21.43 36.35
N GLY A 157 -2.45 -22.38 35.58
CA GLY A 157 -2.17 -23.74 36.03
C GLY A 157 -3.43 -24.56 36.37
N LEU A 158 -4.60 -24.13 35.91
CA LEU A 158 -5.88 -24.80 36.08
C LEU A 158 -6.08 -25.83 34.94
N ALA A 159 -6.82 -26.90 35.21
CA ALA A 159 -7.22 -27.83 34.16
C ALA A 159 -7.97 -27.07 33.05
N ALA A 160 -7.53 -27.20 31.81
CA ALA A 160 -8.24 -26.59 30.69
C ALA A 160 -9.70 -27.04 30.69
N PRO A 161 -10.68 -26.18 30.44
CA PRO A 161 -12.05 -26.61 30.26
C PRO A 161 -12.11 -27.64 29.15
N PRO A 162 -13.04 -28.60 29.19
CA PRO A 162 -13.13 -29.68 28.21
C PRO A 162 -12.99 -29.17 26.78
N LYS A 163 -12.24 -29.83 25.91
CA LYS A 163 -12.07 -29.45 24.49
C LYS A 163 -13.40 -29.37 23.72
N ASP A 164 -14.45 -29.90 24.25
CA ASP A 164 -15.82 -29.84 23.73
C ASP A 164 -16.63 -28.70 24.32
N ALA A 165 -16.01 -27.54 24.58
CA ALA A 165 -16.70 -26.31 25.03
C ALA A 165 -17.65 -25.70 23.98
N ASN A 166 -18.19 -26.51 23.06
CA ASN A 166 -19.39 -26.22 22.29
C ASN A 166 -20.68 -26.67 23.04
N ALA A 167 -20.56 -27.10 24.31
CA ALA A 167 -21.65 -27.74 25.04
C ALA A 167 -22.80 -26.81 25.45
N ASP A 168 -22.60 -25.47 25.41
CA ASP A 168 -23.66 -24.51 25.72
C ASP A 168 -24.26 -23.83 24.48
N LEU A 169 -23.80 -24.20 23.29
CA LEU A 169 -24.45 -23.81 22.03
C LEU A 169 -25.56 -24.80 21.72
N GLU A 170 -26.72 -24.33 21.24
CA GLU A 170 -27.71 -25.19 20.61
C GLU A 170 -26.97 -26.20 19.72
N PRO A 171 -27.42 -27.48 19.67
CA PRO A 171 -26.66 -28.52 18.95
C PRO A 171 -26.48 -28.07 17.50
N VAL A 172 -25.28 -27.59 17.19
CA VAL A 172 -24.91 -27.23 15.83
C VAL A 172 -25.11 -28.48 14.98
N ARG A 173 -25.99 -28.38 13.98
CA ARG A 173 -26.22 -29.47 13.02
C ARG A 173 -24.88 -29.96 12.52
N THR A 174 -24.68 -31.29 12.49
CA THR A 174 -23.43 -31.86 11.95
C THR A 174 -23.38 -31.73 10.44
N LEU A 175 -22.20 -31.82 9.85
CA LEU A 175 -22.05 -31.75 8.39
C LEU A 175 -22.90 -32.84 7.69
N GLU A 176 -23.05 -34.01 8.30
CA GLU A 176 -23.86 -35.10 7.80
C GLU A 176 -25.38 -34.81 7.87
N GLN A 177 -25.81 -33.89 8.73
CA GLN A 177 -27.20 -33.41 8.81
C GLN A 177 -27.50 -32.26 7.84
N ILE A 178 -26.46 -31.51 7.44
CA ILE A 178 -26.59 -30.36 6.55
C ILE A 178 -26.39 -30.75 5.08
N LEU A 179 -25.43 -31.63 4.82
CA LEU A 179 -25.01 -32.03 3.48
C LEU A 179 -25.50 -33.40 3.11
N THR A 180 -25.87 -33.59 1.85
CA THR A 180 -26.09 -34.92 1.29
C THR A 180 -24.78 -35.71 1.22
N PRO A 181 -24.80 -37.05 1.15
CA PRO A 181 -23.59 -37.86 1.03
C PRO A 181 -22.69 -37.44 -0.16
N GLY A 182 -23.28 -37.05 -1.29
CA GLY A 182 -22.55 -36.59 -2.48
C GLY A 182 -21.87 -35.22 -2.29
N GLU A 183 -22.56 -34.27 -1.66
CA GLU A 183 -22.00 -32.97 -1.32
C GLU A 183 -20.87 -33.09 -0.30
N LEU A 184 -21.04 -33.94 0.72
CA LEU A 184 -20.03 -34.21 1.73
C LEU A 184 -18.77 -34.82 1.11
N ASP A 185 -18.91 -35.74 0.15
CA ASP A 185 -17.77 -36.29 -0.59
C ASP A 185 -17.11 -35.24 -1.46
N THR A 186 -17.88 -34.35 -2.13
CA THR A 186 -17.36 -33.20 -2.89
C THR A 186 -16.56 -32.26 -2.01
N ILE A 187 -17.06 -31.90 -0.82
CA ILE A 187 -16.33 -31.03 0.14
C ILE A 187 -15.02 -31.69 0.58
N ARG A 188 -15.03 -32.99 0.85
CA ARG A 188 -13.86 -33.75 1.34
C ARG A 188 -12.81 -34.01 0.26
N LYS A 189 -13.23 -34.44 -0.93
CA LYS A 189 -12.35 -34.99 -1.97
C LYS A 189 -12.41 -34.28 -3.32
N GLY A 190 -13.42 -33.45 -3.57
CA GLY A 190 -13.62 -32.74 -4.83
C GLY A 190 -12.44 -31.82 -5.17
N ASN A 191 -12.21 -31.62 -6.46
CA ASN A 191 -11.27 -30.62 -6.94
C ASN A 191 -11.78 -29.20 -6.69
N PRO A 192 -10.93 -28.16 -6.81
CA PRO A 192 -11.34 -26.78 -6.51
C PRO A 192 -12.57 -26.31 -7.30
N GLU A 193 -12.73 -26.72 -8.55
CA GLU A 193 -13.86 -26.33 -9.40
C GLU A 193 -15.17 -26.96 -8.93
N GLN A 194 -15.16 -28.25 -8.60
CA GLN A 194 -16.33 -28.96 -8.05
C GLN A 194 -16.78 -28.36 -6.72
N LYS A 195 -15.81 -28.02 -5.85
CA LYS A 195 -16.11 -27.36 -4.57
C LYS A 195 -16.71 -25.98 -4.79
N ARG A 196 -16.17 -25.20 -5.74
CA ARG A 196 -16.71 -23.87 -6.09
C ARG A 196 -18.15 -23.96 -6.54
N GLN A 197 -18.44 -24.82 -7.53
CA GLN A 197 -19.80 -25.00 -8.06
C GLN A 197 -20.79 -25.38 -6.95
N LEU A 198 -20.37 -26.26 -6.04
CA LEU A 198 -21.18 -26.62 -4.88
C LEU A 198 -21.43 -25.41 -3.97
N LEU A 199 -20.39 -24.67 -3.61
CA LEU A 199 -20.49 -23.50 -2.74
C LEU A 199 -21.40 -22.40 -3.33
N GLU A 200 -21.27 -22.13 -4.64
CA GLU A 200 -22.08 -21.15 -5.37
C GLU A 200 -23.55 -21.58 -5.53
N SER A 201 -23.83 -22.88 -5.53
CA SER A 201 -25.18 -23.42 -5.65
C SER A 201 -25.95 -23.49 -4.33
N MET A 202 -25.27 -23.33 -3.20
CA MET A 202 -25.90 -23.41 -1.88
C MET A 202 -26.74 -22.17 -1.58
N GLN A 203 -27.87 -22.39 -0.89
CA GLN A 203 -28.62 -21.30 -0.26
C GLN A 203 -27.81 -20.73 0.92
N GLN A 204 -27.92 -19.42 1.16
CA GLN A 204 -27.11 -18.70 2.13
C GLN A 204 -27.19 -19.32 3.54
N ASP A 205 -28.40 -19.55 4.06
CA ASP A 205 -28.59 -20.13 5.41
C ASP A 205 -27.90 -21.51 5.55
N ARG A 206 -27.98 -22.33 4.49
CA ARG A 206 -27.37 -23.67 4.49
C ARG A 206 -25.85 -23.60 4.40
N LEU A 207 -25.32 -22.62 3.67
CA LEU A 207 -23.89 -22.33 3.58
C LEU A 207 -23.35 -21.89 4.95
N GLU A 208 -24.05 -20.98 5.61
CA GLU A 208 -23.69 -20.49 6.95
C GLU A 208 -23.68 -21.63 7.97
N ASP A 209 -24.73 -22.46 8.01
CA ASP A 209 -24.82 -23.65 8.86
C ASP A 209 -23.62 -24.58 8.62
N MET A 210 -23.28 -24.85 7.36
CA MET A 210 -22.14 -25.69 6.99
C MET A 210 -20.81 -25.08 7.47
N LEU A 211 -20.59 -23.79 7.23
CA LEU A 211 -19.36 -23.11 7.67
C LEU A 211 -19.26 -23.08 9.20
N ILE A 212 -20.37 -22.90 9.90
CA ILE A 212 -20.44 -22.96 11.37
C ILE A 212 -20.13 -24.38 11.87
N ALA A 213 -20.66 -25.42 11.25
CA ALA A 213 -20.41 -26.82 11.62
C ALA A 213 -18.95 -27.26 11.39
N MET A 214 -18.25 -26.63 10.45
CA MET A 214 -16.85 -26.94 10.15
C MET A 214 -15.89 -26.45 11.24
N ASN A 215 -14.83 -27.22 11.49
CA ASN A 215 -13.68 -26.73 12.26
C ASN A 215 -12.78 -25.81 11.39
N GLN A 216 -11.84 -25.09 12.04
CA GLN A 216 -10.96 -24.14 11.35
C GLN A 216 -10.17 -24.79 10.19
N LYS A 217 -9.64 -26.02 10.36
CA LYS A 217 -8.87 -26.72 9.33
C LYS A 217 -9.73 -27.03 8.11
N GLN A 218 -10.97 -27.50 8.33
CA GLN A 218 -11.91 -27.78 7.24
C GLN A 218 -12.27 -26.52 6.45
N ARG A 219 -12.58 -25.40 7.14
CA ARG A 219 -12.82 -24.11 6.47
C ARG A 219 -11.62 -23.63 5.66
N THR A 220 -10.40 -23.72 6.22
CA THR A 220 -9.17 -23.35 5.50
C THR A 220 -8.96 -24.17 4.22
N GLN A 221 -9.37 -25.44 4.20
CA GLN A 221 -9.29 -26.27 2.99
C GLN A 221 -10.24 -25.85 1.87
N LEU A 222 -11.23 -25.00 2.17
CA LEU A 222 -12.13 -24.45 1.16
C LEU A 222 -11.58 -23.16 0.50
N PHE A 223 -10.56 -22.54 1.08
CA PHE A 223 -10.05 -21.22 0.62
C PHE A 223 -9.80 -21.16 -0.89
N GLY A 224 -9.09 -22.15 -1.44
CA GLY A 224 -8.75 -22.21 -2.85
C GLY A 224 -9.94 -22.37 -3.81
N ALA A 225 -11.08 -22.83 -3.29
CA ALA A 225 -12.31 -22.99 -4.07
C ALA A 225 -13.35 -21.90 -3.80
N ALA A 226 -13.29 -21.24 -2.65
CA ALA A 226 -14.30 -20.30 -2.19
C ALA A 226 -14.20 -18.96 -2.96
N PRO A 227 -15.30 -18.43 -3.53
CA PRO A 227 -15.35 -17.07 -4.05
C PRO A 227 -15.24 -16.03 -2.91
N SER A 228 -14.99 -14.77 -3.27
CA SER A 228 -14.71 -13.66 -2.33
C SER A 228 -15.73 -13.54 -1.18
N PRO A 229 -17.05 -13.57 -1.39
CA PRO A 229 -18.02 -13.50 -0.29
C PRO A 229 -17.82 -14.62 0.73
N ILE A 230 -17.67 -15.86 0.25
CA ILE A 230 -17.51 -17.04 1.12
C ILE A 230 -16.15 -17.03 1.84
N ARG A 231 -15.09 -16.53 1.21
CA ARG A 231 -13.80 -16.33 1.90
C ARG A 231 -13.91 -15.34 3.05
N ARG A 232 -14.65 -14.25 2.87
CA ARG A 232 -14.89 -13.29 3.94
C ARG A 232 -15.59 -13.95 5.13
N GLU A 233 -16.61 -14.78 4.90
CA GLU A 233 -17.28 -15.56 5.95
C GLU A 233 -16.32 -16.53 6.65
N ILE A 234 -15.47 -17.21 5.90
CA ILE A 234 -14.43 -18.08 6.47
C ILE A 234 -13.46 -17.28 7.36
N PHE A 235 -13.03 -16.09 6.92
CA PHE A 235 -12.23 -15.21 7.76
C PHE A 235 -13.00 -14.73 8.98
N LEU A 236 -14.25 -14.33 8.83
CA LEU A 236 -15.10 -13.90 9.93
C LEU A 236 -15.18 -14.99 11.03
N LEU A 237 -15.37 -16.25 10.64
CA LEU A 237 -15.44 -17.36 11.56
C LEU A 237 -14.07 -17.76 12.17
N ASN A 238 -12.98 -17.57 11.46
CA ASN A 238 -11.65 -17.97 11.91
C ASN A 238 -10.93 -16.86 12.68
N SER A 239 -11.04 -15.61 12.22
CA SER A 239 -10.34 -14.44 12.75
C SER A 239 -10.96 -13.15 12.17
N PRO A 240 -12.04 -12.61 12.75
CA PRO A 240 -12.84 -11.52 12.18
C PRO A 240 -12.00 -10.33 11.71
N GLN A 241 -11.02 -9.93 12.50
CA GLN A 241 -10.13 -8.82 12.16
C GLN A 241 -9.36 -8.99 10.84
N GLN A 242 -9.24 -10.22 10.32
CA GLN A 242 -8.55 -10.47 9.04
C GLN A 242 -9.43 -10.16 7.83
N VAL A 243 -10.74 -10.02 8.00
CA VAL A 243 -11.64 -9.58 6.92
C VAL A 243 -11.21 -8.21 6.39
N VAL A 244 -10.80 -7.29 7.27
CA VAL A 244 -10.36 -5.96 6.87
C VAL A 244 -9.09 -5.99 6.02
N ALA A 245 -8.11 -6.83 6.40
CA ALA A 245 -6.91 -7.02 5.58
C ALA A 245 -7.24 -7.66 4.23
N TYR A 246 -8.12 -8.65 4.24
CA TYR A 246 -8.57 -9.32 3.04
C TYR A 246 -9.23 -8.32 2.06
N ASP A 247 -10.21 -7.54 2.53
CA ASP A 247 -10.91 -6.54 1.73
C ASP A 247 -9.95 -5.49 1.15
N LEU A 248 -8.97 -5.00 1.93
CA LEU A 248 -7.94 -4.06 1.46
C LEU A 248 -7.10 -4.66 0.33
N LEU A 249 -6.57 -5.86 0.55
CA LEU A 249 -5.71 -6.55 -0.41
C LEU A 249 -6.45 -6.91 -1.69
N ASP A 250 -7.67 -7.43 -1.54
CA ASP A 250 -8.54 -7.79 -2.66
C ASP A 250 -8.87 -6.55 -3.51
N SER A 251 -9.36 -5.47 -2.87
CA SER A 251 -9.72 -4.24 -3.59
C SER A 251 -8.54 -3.61 -4.31
N LYS A 252 -7.35 -3.56 -3.69
CA LYS A 252 -6.16 -2.94 -4.30
C LYS A 252 -5.75 -3.70 -5.57
N MET A 253 -5.75 -5.02 -5.53
CA MET A 253 -5.45 -5.84 -6.70
C MET A 253 -6.52 -5.76 -7.79
N LEU A 254 -7.80 -5.86 -7.42
CA LEU A 254 -8.90 -5.71 -8.38
C LEU A 254 -8.85 -4.37 -9.10
N ARG A 255 -8.63 -3.27 -8.36
CA ARG A 255 -8.48 -1.92 -8.95
C ARG A 255 -7.28 -1.82 -9.88
N ALA A 256 -6.12 -2.34 -9.48
CA ALA A 256 -4.93 -2.33 -10.32
C ALA A 256 -5.13 -3.09 -11.65
N VAL A 257 -5.89 -4.20 -11.61
CA VAL A 257 -6.14 -5.02 -12.80
C VAL A 257 -7.29 -4.48 -13.65
N GLU A 258 -8.41 -4.11 -13.03
CA GLU A 258 -9.69 -3.93 -13.71
C GLU A 258 -10.12 -2.45 -13.90
N SER A 259 -9.59 -1.51 -13.12
CA SER A 259 -10.03 -0.11 -13.19
C SER A 259 -9.76 0.51 -14.55
N THR A 260 -10.71 1.31 -15.05
CA THR A 260 -10.52 2.18 -16.22
C THR A 260 -9.71 3.43 -15.88
N ARG A 261 -9.65 3.82 -14.59
CA ARG A 261 -8.99 5.01 -14.06
C ARG A 261 -7.55 4.72 -13.63
N GLN A 262 -6.79 4.08 -14.51
CA GLN A 262 -5.50 3.48 -14.16
C GLN A 262 -4.47 4.45 -13.59
N LEU A 263 -4.38 5.68 -14.12
CA LEU A 263 -3.46 6.69 -13.56
C LEU A 263 -3.85 7.08 -12.12
N ALA A 264 -5.13 7.12 -11.82
CA ALA A 264 -5.58 7.39 -10.45
C ALA A 264 -5.19 6.25 -9.49
N GLU A 265 -5.24 4.99 -9.93
CA GLU A 265 -4.80 3.84 -9.13
C GLU A 265 -3.26 3.79 -8.96
N GLU A 266 -2.49 4.14 -10.02
CA GLU A 266 -1.02 4.30 -9.92
C GLU A 266 -0.62 5.41 -8.93
N LEU A 267 -1.36 6.53 -8.92
CA LEU A 267 -1.14 7.63 -8.00
C LEU A 267 -1.66 7.33 -6.59
N ASP A 268 -2.72 6.55 -6.44
CA ASP A 268 -3.17 6.09 -5.13
C ASP A 268 -2.10 5.22 -4.45
N ASP A 269 -1.52 4.29 -5.21
CA ASP A 269 -0.40 3.49 -4.73
C ASP A 269 0.82 4.36 -4.38
N PHE A 270 1.18 5.30 -5.25
CA PHE A 270 2.28 6.23 -5.01
C PHE A 270 2.08 7.07 -3.74
N TRP A 271 0.89 7.69 -3.57
CA TRP A 271 0.63 8.56 -2.42
C TRP A 271 0.43 7.78 -1.13
N PHE A 272 -0.20 6.58 -1.18
CA PHE A 272 -0.25 5.72 -0.01
C PHE A 272 1.15 5.32 0.45
N ASN A 273 2.05 5.03 -0.49
CA ASN A 273 3.45 4.69 -0.20
C ASN A 273 4.24 5.89 0.34
N HIS A 274 4.01 7.10 -0.20
CA HIS A 274 4.64 8.35 0.27
C HIS A 274 4.19 8.73 1.69
N PHE A 275 2.91 8.58 1.98
CA PHE A 275 2.31 8.78 3.31
C PHE A 275 2.04 7.44 3.99
N ASN A 276 3.05 6.58 4.02
CA ASN A 276 2.91 5.21 4.47
C ASN A 276 2.38 5.08 5.90
N VAL A 277 1.45 4.13 6.09
CA VAL A 277 0.93 3.68 7.38
C VAL A 277 1.01 2.17 7.46
N PHE A 278 1.58 1.64 8.54
CA PHE A 278 1.78 0.21 8.73
C PHE A 278 0.54 -0.48 9.29
N TYR A 279 -0.07 -1.35 8.50
CA TYR A 279 -1.32 -2.06 8.84
C TYR A 279 -1.29 -2.80 10.18
N GLU A 280 -0.14 -3.39 10.57
CA GLU A 280 -0.07 -4.24 11.77
C GLU A 280 0.19 -3.45 13.05
N LYS A 281 0.37 -2.11 13.00
CA LYS A 281 0.49 -1.27 14.19
C LYS A 281 -0.89 -1.08 14.84
N GLY A 282 -1.21 -1.94 15.80
CA GLY A 282 -2.35 -1.80 16.70
C GLY A 282 -3.68 -1.46 16.05
N ALA A 283 -4.13 -0.20 16.21
CA ALA A 283 -5.41 0.26 15.69
C ALA A 283 -5.42 0.52 14.18
N ASP A 284 -4.26 0.68 13.53
CA ASP A 284 -4.18 1.02 12.10
C ASP A 284 -4.86 -0.02 11.21
N ARG A 285 -4.94 -1.28 11.64
CA ARG A 285 -5.72 -2.31 10.96
C ARG A 285 -7.19 -1.98 10.74
N PHE A 286 -7.76 -1.10 11.57
CA PHE A 286 -9.15 -0.65 11.45
C PHE A 286 -9.26 0.77 10.89
N LEU A 287 -8.14 1.52 10.87
CA LEU A 287 -8.10 2.91 10.44
C LEU A 287 -7.70 3.07 8.96
N ILE A 288 -6.90 2.16 8.43
CA ILE A 288 -6.38 2.24 7.04
C ILE A 288 -7.49 2.24 5.98
N PRO A 289 -8.61 1.48 6.07
CA PRO A 289 -9.66 1.57 5.07
C PRO A 289 -10.22 2.99 4.92
N GLN A 290 -10.46 3.67 6.03
CA GLN A 290 -10.89 5.08 6.02
C GLN A 290 -9.78 6.00 5.52
N TYR A 291 -8.53 5.77 5.91
CA TYR A 291 -7.38 6.54 5.49
C TYR A 291 -7.22 6.56 3.97
N GLU A 292 -7.20 5.39 3.34
CA GLU A 292 -7.08 5.30 1.88
C GLU A 292 -8.29 5.92 1.18
N ARG A 293 -9.52 5.64 1.67
CA ARG A 293 -10.77 6.12 1.09
C ARG A 293 -10.94 7.65 1.19
N GLU A 294 -10.56 8.25 2.31
CA GLU A 294 -10.91 9.65 2.62
C GLU A 294 -9.70 10.60 2.53
N ALA A 295 -8.48 10.13 2.86
CA ALA A 295 -7.30 10.98 2.83
C ALA A 295 -6.48 10.83 1.55
N ILE A 296 -6.36 9.65 0.96
CA ILE A 296 -5.50 9.43 -0.20
C ILE A 296 -6.29 9.54 -1.52
N ARG A 297 -7.24 8.65 -1.76
CA ARG A 297 -7.96 8.54 -3.06
C ARG A 297 -8.57 9.84 -3.58
N PRO A 298 -9.26 10.65 -2.77
CA PRO A 298 -9.89 11.87 -3.28
C PRO A 298 -8.88 12.93 -3.74
N HIS A 299 -7.63 12.83 -3.29
CA HIS A 299 -6.63 13.87 -3.45
C HIS A 299 -5.49 13.52 -4.42
N VAL A 300 -5.49 12.32 -5.04
CA VAL A 300 -4.37 11.81 -5.89
C VAL A 300 -3.98 12.73 -7.04
N LEU A 301 -4.91 13.53 -7.57
CA LEU A 301 -4.71 14.55 -8.61
C LEU A 301 -5.21 15.94 -8.16
N GLY A 302 -5.40 16.14 -6.86
CA GLY A 302 -5.85 17.39 -6.23
C GLY A 302 -4.73 18.38 -5.93
N GLN A 303 -4.96 19.21 -4.93
CA GLN A 303 -3.92 20.09 -4.37
C GLN A 303 -3.09 19.31 -3.34
N PHE A 304 -1.78 19.42 -3.40
CA PHE A 304 -0.88 18.76 -2.44
C PHE A 304 -1.16 19.19 -1.00
N ARG A 305 -1.53 20.47 -0.79
CA ARG A 305 -1.89 21.00 0.52
C ARG A 305 -3.09 20.27 1.13
N ASP A 306 -4.10 19.96 0.31
CA ASP A 306 -5.31 19.25 0.77
C ASP A 306 -5.00 17.79 1.10
N LEU A 307 -4.18 17.14 0.28
CA LEU A 307 -3.67 15.79 0.55
C LEU A 307 -2.88 15.74 1.86
N LEU A 308 -1.96 16.70 2.06
CA LEU A 308 -1.14 16.82 3.26
C LEU A 308 -1.99 17.02 4.52
N GLU A 309 -3.02 17.87 4.46
CA GLU A 309 -3.94 18.07 5.58
C GLU A 309 -4.80 16.85 5.87
N ALA A 310 -5.35 16.22 4.82
CA ALA A 310 -6.15 15.01 4.97
C ALA A 310 -5.36 13.88 5.63
N THR A 311 -4.08 13.71 5.27
CA THR A 311 -3.20 12.73 5.91
C THR A 311 -2.85 13.13 7.34
N ALA A 312 -2.53 14.40 7.60
CA ALA A 312 -2.18 14.92 8.92
C ALA A 312 -3.33 14.80 9.95
N LYS A 313 -4.57 15.00 9.50
CA LYS A 313 -5.78 14.87 10.32
C LYS A 313 -6.30 13.43 10.37
N SER A 314 -5.71 12.50 9.61
CA SER A 314 -6.18 11.12 9.65
C SER A 314 -5.83 10.42 10.96
N PRO A 315 -6.80 9.76 11.61
CA PRO A 315 -6.53 8.92 12.78
C PRO A 315 -5.45 7.86 12.56
N ALA A 316 -5.34 7.31 11.36
CA ALA A 316 -4.31 6.33 11.03
C ALA A 316 -2.90 6.94 11.11
N MET A 317 -2.65 8.08 10.48
CA MET A 317 -1.36 8.76 10.55
C MET A 317 -1.02 9.23 11.96
N LEU A 318 -2.00 9.80 12.67
CA LEU A 318 -1.83 10.24 14.07
C LEU A 318 -1.48 9.07 14.99
N PHE A 319 -2.04 7.89 14.75
CA PHE A 319 -1.73 6.67 15.49
C PHE A 319 -0.39 6.07 15.07
N PHE A 320 -0.12 6.02 13.77
CA PHE A 320 1.11 5.44 13.24
C PHE A 320 2.36 6.18 13.72
N LEU A 321 2.34 7.50 13.74
CA LEU A 321 3.47 8.32 14.20
C LEU A 321 3.35 8.82 15.64
N ASP A 322 2.41 8.23 16.42
CA ASP A 322 2.19 8.48 17.84
C ASP A 322 1.89 9.95 18.20
N ASN A 323 1.45 10.78 17.24
CA ASN A 323 1.13 12.18 17.51
C ASN A 323 -0.08 12.34 18.43
N PHE A 324 -1.02 11.38 18.44
CA PHE A 324 -2.17 11.39 19.36
C PHE A 324 -1.79 11.38 20.85
N GLU A 325 -0.54 11.06 21.18
CA GLU A 325 0.02 11.11 22.53
C GLU A 325 0.78 12.42 22.82
N SER A 326 1.02 13.26 21.79
CA SER A 326 1.81 14.49 21.92
C SER A 326 1.06 15.58 22.67
N VAL A 327 1.69 16.10 23.72
CA VAL A 327 1.13 17.12 24.61
C VAL A 327 2.18 18.20 24.92
N ARG A 328 1.72 19.39 25.31
CA ARG A 328 2.59 20.47 25.75
C ARG A 328 3.57 20.04 26.84
N PRO A 329 4.81 20.57 26.86
CA PRO A 329 5.86 20.09 27.78
C PRO A 329 5.59 20.33 29.26
N ASP A 330 4.81 21.34 29.60
CA ASP A 330 4.54 21.82 30.98
C ASP A 330 3.31 21.18 31.62
N ILE A 331 2.70 20.17 31.00
CA ILE A 331 1.52 19.51 31.54
C ILE A 331 1.90 18.56 32.70
N ASP A 332 1.31 18.76 33.86
CA ASP A 332 1.39 17.79 34.94
C ASP A 332 0.38 16.66 34.74
N LEU A 333 0.87 15.50 34.34
CA LEU A 333 0.07 14.31 34.07
C LEU A 333 -0.14 13.40 35.27
N ASN A 334 0.30 13.82 36.49
CA ASN A 334 0.13 13.04 37.72
C ASN A 334 -1.35 12.88 38.13
N ASP A 335 -2.25 13.69 37.55
CA ASP A 335 -3.71 13.61 37.82
C ASP A 335 -4.42 12.54 36.97
N THR A 336 -3.72 11.78 36.13
CA THR A 336 -4.34 10.73 35.33
C THR A 336 -3.99 9.35 35.87
N LYS A 337 -5.00 8.51 36.11
CA LYS A 337 -4.89 7.09 36.52
C LYS A 337 -4.07 6.21 35.52
N ARG A 338 -3.47 6.80 34.52
CA ARG A 338 -2.61 6.13 33.51
C ARG A 338 -1.15 6.50 33.80
N LYS A 339 -0.35 5.50 34.18
CA LYS A 339 1.11 5.60 34.42
C LYS A 339 1.95 5.85 33.15
N VAL A 340 1.40 6.46 32.11
CA VAL A 340 2.11 6.74 30.84
C VAL A 340 2.64 8.17 30.91
N LYS A 341 3.95 8.32 30.86
CA LYS A 341 4.62 9.62 30.76
C LYS A 341 4.33 10.17 29.34
N ARG A 342 3.37 11.07 29.21
CA ARG A 342 3.13 11.83 27.97
C ARG A 342 4.03 13.05 27.97
N GLY A 343 4.44 13.49 26.80
CA GLY A 343 5.28 14.66 26.58
C GLY A 343 5.22 15.08 25.13
N LEU A 344 6.06 16.02 24.77
CA LEU A 344 6.22 16.41 23.37
C LEU A 344 6.75 15.21 22.56
N ASN A 345 6.05 14.84 21.49
CA ASN A 345 6.46 13.81 20.56
C ASN A 345 6.92 14.44 19.24
N GLU A 346 8.22 14.31 18.96
CA GLU A 346 8.82 14.90 17.75
C GLU A 346 8.70 14.00 16.51
N ASN A 347 8.27 12.73 16.67
CA ASN A 347 8.28 11.76 15.56
C ASN A 347 7.47 12.27 14.37
N TYR A 348 6.20 12.63 14.60
CA TYR A 348 5.36 13.16 13.53
C TYR A 348 5.96 14.44 12.90
N GLY A 349 6.43 15.39 13.71
CA GLY A 349 7.03 16.63 13.23
C GLY A 349 8.26 16.38 12.33
N ARG A 350 9.08 15.40 12.69
CA ARG A 350 10.23 14.98 11.91
C ARG A 350 9.82 14.36 10.58
N GLU A 351 8.95 13.37 10.61
CA GLU A 351 8.51 12.67 9.40
C GLU A 351 7.75 13.60 8.44
N LEU A 352 6.94 14.52 8.99
CA LEU A 352 6.25 15.54 8.21
C LEU A 352 7.23 16.41 7.41
N MET A 353 8.35 16.81 8.02
CA MET A 353 9.36 17.65 7.34
C MET A 353 10.27 16.81 6.44
N GLU A 354 10.72 15.66 6.92
CA GLU A 354 11.75 14.86 6.27
C GLU A 354 11.21 14.00 5.11
N LEU A 355 10.10 13.30 5.34
CA LEU A 355 9.58 12.32 4.37
C LEU A 355 8.38 12.85 3.58
N HIS A 356 7.50 13.62 4.23
CA HIS A 356 6.25 14.02 3.61
C HIS A 356 6.35 15.34 2.82
N THR A 357 7.37 16.19 3.09
CA THR A 357 7.45 17.52 2.46
C THR A 357 8.84 17.90 1.97
N LEU A 358 9.74 18.37 2.86
CA LEU A 358 10.98 19.03 2.48
C LEU A 358 12.05 18.09 1.90
N GLY A 359 12.00 16.82 2.27
CA GLY A 359 13.08 15.84 2.05
C GLY A 359 14.21 15.99 3.09
N VAL A 360 15.04 14.95 3.23
CA VAL A 360 16.17 14.87 4.19
C VAL A 360 17.09 16.10 4.11
N ASN A 361 17.29 16.65 2.91
CA ASN A 361 18.17 17.81 2.67
C ASN A 361 17.37 19.12 2.53
N GLY A 362 16.16 19.20 3.10
CA GLY A 362 15.21 20.30 2.90
C GLY A 362 15.57 21.61 3.58
N GLY A 363 16.68 21.69 4.33
CA GLY A 363 17.19 22.92 4.95
C GLY A 363 16.62 23.22 6.34
N TYR A 364 15.90 22.29 6.97
CA TYR A 364 15.39 22.40 8.34
C TYR A 364 16.44 21.97 9.38
N THR A 365 16.24 22.41 10.62
CA THR A 365 17.07 22.09 11.77
C THR A 365 16.31 21.24 12.80
N GLN A 366 17.02 20.64 13.76
CA GLN A 366 16.40 19.96 14.92
C GLN A 366 15.46 20.90 15.69
N LYS A 367 15.77 22.21 15.74
CA LYS A 367 14.90 23.19 16.36
C LYS A 367 13.57 23.33 15.62
N ASP A 368 13.60 23.35 14.29
CA ASP A 368 12.37 23.38 13.48
C ASP A 368 11.51 22.16 13.74
N VAL A 369 12.11 20.96 13.87
CA VAL A 369 11.39 19.73 14.23
C VAL A 369 10.67 19.87 15.56
N THR A 370 11.35 20.38 16.59
CA THR A 370 10.75 20.61 17.91
C THR A 370 9.61 21.65 17.83
N GLU A 371 9.81 22.77 17.13
CA GLU A 371 8.79 23.80 16.96
C GLU A 371 7.56 23.28 16.19
N VAL A 372 7.77 22.48 15.14
CA VAL A 372 6.68 21.80 14.41
C VAL A 372 5.93 20.86 15.36
N ALA A 373 6.64 20.02 16.11
CA ALA A 373 5.99 19.10 17.07
C ALA A 373 5.13 19.86 18.10
N ARG A 374 5.57 21.04 18.57
CA ARG A 374 4.79 21.91 19.46
C ARG A 374 3.49 22.40 18.79
N CYS A 375 3.51 22.69 17.49
CA CYS A 375 2.31 23.09 16.73
C CYS A 375 1.27 21.97 16.62
N PHE A 376 1.69 20.70 16.62
CA PHE A 376 0.79 19.56 16.51
C PHE A 376 0.40 18.93 17.86
N THR A 377 0.81 19.51 18.98
CA THR A 377 0.31 19.10 20.31
C THR A 377 -1.19 19.28 20.41
N GLY A 378 -1.88 18.33 21.03
CA GLY A 378 -3.34 18.34 21.15
C GLY A 378 -4.10 17.82 19.92
N TRP A 379 -3.44 17.58 18.78
CA TRP A 379 -4.02 16.84 17.66
C TRP A 379 -4.06 15.35 18.03
N GLY A 380 -5.26 14.79 18.11
CA GLY A 380 -5.45 13.45 18.62
C GLY A 380 -6.60 12.71 17.94
N ILE A 381 -6.91 11.57 18.52
CA ILE A 381 -7.94 10.65 18.05
C ILE A 381 -9.03 10.55 19.10
N GLN A 382 -10.29 10.71 18.69
CA GLN A 382 -11.42 10.40 19.57
C GLN A 382 -11.38 8.95 20.02
N GLU A 383 -11.88 8.70 21.22
CA GLU A 383 -12.10 7.32 21.67
C GLU A 383 -12.92 6.56 20.60
N PRO A 384 -12.58 5.29 20.30
CA PRO A 384 -13.30 4.52 19.29
C PRO A 384 -14.81 4.49 19.48
N ARG A 385 -15.27 4.47 20.74
CA ARG A 385 -16.70 4.53 21.11
C ARG A 385 -17.40 5.84 20.76
N LYS A 386 -16.63 6.90 20.49
CA LYS A 386 -17.11 8.23 20.09
C LYS A 386 -16.91 8.51 18.60
N GLY A 387 -16.60 7.46 17.82
CA GLY A 387 -16.41 7.56 16.38
C GLY A 387 -14.99 7.32 15.89
N GLY A 388 -13.95 7.47 16.75
CA GLY A 388 -12.54 7.21 16.38
C GLY A 388 -11.96 8.21 15.38
N GLY A 389 -12.62 9.35 15.15
CA GLY A 389 -12.19 10.38 14.19
C GLY A 389 -11.12 11.32 14.75
N PHE A 390 -10.72 12.29 13.93
CA PHE A 390 -9.84 13.39 14.35
C PHE A 390 -10.45 14.19 15.50
N PHE A 391 -9.60 14.58 16.44
CA PHE A 391 -10.01 15.38 17.59
C PHE A 391 -8.89 16.34 17.98
N TYR A 392 -9.23 17.60 18.21
CA TYR A 392 -8.33 18.59 18.79
C TYR A 392 -8.65 18.84 20.26
N ASN A 393 -7.63 18.84 21.12
CA ASN A 393 -7.74 19.14 22.54
C ASN A 393 -6.89 20.35 22.92
N ASP A 394 -7.55 21.49 23.04
CA ASP A 394 -6.93 22.78 23.35
C ASP A 394 -6.15 22.76 24.68
N LYS A 395 -6.56 21.96 25.66
CA LYS A 395 -5.87 21.85 26.97
C LYS A 395 -4.50 21.18 26.87
N LEU A 396 -4.29 20.37 25.83
CA LEU A 396 -3.05 19.64 25.60
C LEU A 396 -2.12 20.39 24.65
N HIS A 397 -2.63 21.48 24.03
CA HIS A 397 -1.87 22.24 23.04
C HIS A 397 -0.88 23.23 23.70
N ASP A 398 0.30 23.37 23.09
CA ASP A 398 1.31 24.36 23.46
C ASP A 398 0.95 25.71 22.87
N LYS A 399 0.57 26.66 23.75
CA LYS A 399 0.14 28.02 23.35
C LYS A 399 1.27 29.04 23.30
N GLY A 400 2.53 28.63 23.50
CA GLY A 400 3.68 29.51 23.35
C GLY A 400 3.92 29.92 21.91
N GLN A 401 4.61 31.03 21.68
CA GLN A 401 5.11 31.40 20.36
C GLN A 401 6.03 30.31 19.81
N LYS A 402 5.95 30.06 18.50
CA LYS A 402 6.80 29.08 17.79
C LYS A 402 7.44 29.75 16.56
N VAL A 403 8.57 29.22 16.13
CA VAL A 403 9.25 29.68 14.91
C VAL A 403 9.59 28.47 14.05
N VAL A 404 8.96 28.34 12.88
CA VAL A 404 9.14 27.23 11.96
C VAL A 404 9.71 27.75 10.65
N LEU A 405 10.90 27.30 10.27
CA LEU A 405 11.60 27.71 9.04
C LEU A 405 11.68 29.26 8.89
N GLY A 406 11.87 29.96 10.01
CA GLY A 406 11.91 31.43 10.05
C GLY A 406 10.54 32.12 10.11
N HIS A 407 9.43 31.40 9.98
CA HIS A 407 8.07 31.94 10.11
C HIS A 407 7.64 31.95 11.58
N VAL A 408 7.17 33.11 12.05
CA VAL A 408 6.67 33.25 13.42
C VAL A 408 5.20 32.85 13.48
N ILE A 409 4.87 31.86 14.31
CA ILE A 409 3.51 31.47 14.69
C ILE A 409 3.24 32.09 16.07
N ALA A 410 2.24 32.98 16.13
CA ALA A 410 1.98 33.79 17.31
C ALA A 410 1.57 32.95 18.53
N ALA A 411 1.88 33.47 19.74
CA ALA A 411 1.41 32.85 20.96
C ALA A 411 -0.12 32.95 21.10
N GLY A 412 -0.73 31.98 21.77
CA GLY A 412 -2.17 31.92 22.04
C GLY A 412 -3.00 31.22 20.98
N GLY A 413 -2.35 30.69 19.94
CA GLY A 413 -3.00 29.88 18.91
C GLY A 413 -3.56 28.55 19.41
N GLY A 414 -4.13 27.79 18.50
CA GLY A 414 -4.79 26.51 18.75
C GLY A 414 -4.55 25.52 17.62
N MET A 415 -5.62 24.89 17.10
CA MET A 415 -5.53 23.94 15.99
C MET A 415 -4.89 24.55 14.75
N GLU A 416 -5.11 25.85 14.53
CA GLU A 416 -4.58 26.63 13.42
C GLU A 416 -3.05 26.73 13.38
N ASP A 417 -2.35 26.50 14.50
CA ASP A 417 -0.89 26.47 14.51
C ASP A 417 -0.36 25.33 13.63
N GLY A 418 -0.96 24.12 13.75
CA GLY A 418 -0.64 23.00 12.86
C GLY A 418 -1.03 23.27 11.41
N GLU A 419 -2.19 23.90 11.17
CA GLU A 419 -2.64 24.26 9.81
C GLU A 419 -1.69 25.26 9.15
N GLN A 420 -1.19 26.27 9.88
CA GLN A 420 -0.17 27.19 9.40
C GLN A 420 1.15 26.47 9.04
N VAL A 421 1.57 25.47 9.84
CA VAL A 421 2.74 24.65 9.48
C VAL A 421 2.51 23.92 8.17
N LEU A 422 1.34 23.29 7.97
CA LEU A 422 1.01 22.61 6.70
C LEU A 422 1.03 23.59 5.52
N ASP A 423 0.57 24.83 5.71
CA ASP A 423 0.62 25.89 4.68
C ASP A 423 2.05 26.30 4.34
N ILE A 424 2.91 26.47 5.34
CA ILE A 424 4.33 26.80 5.17
C ILE A 424 5.03 25.67 4.39
N LEU A 425 4.84 24.43 4.80
CA LEU A 425 5.50 23.27 4.20
C LEU A 425 5.01 23.00 2.78
N ALA A 426 3.70 23.08 2.53
CA ALA A 426 3.14 22.80 1.21
C ALA A 426 3.58 23.83 0.14
N ARG A 427 3.96 25.05 0.54
CA ARG A 427 4.43 26.12 -0.36
C ARG A 427 5.94 26.26 -0.40
N HIS A 428 6.66 25.44 0.34
CA HIS A 428 8.11 25.54 0.43
C HIS A 428 8.79 25.07 -0.86
N PRO A 429 9.82 25.79 -1.39
CA PRO A 429 10.53 25.39 -2.61
C PRO A 429 11.15 23.99 -2.53
N SER A 430 11.65 23.58 -1.36
CA SER A 430 12.20 22.23 -1.16
C SER A 430 11.11 21.17 -1.31
N THR A 431 9.88 21.42 -0.82
CA THR A 431 8.73 20.53 -1.02
C THR A 431 8.38 20.40 -2.50
N ALA A 432 8.31 21.52 -3.20
CA ALA A 432 8.03 21.52 -4.64
C ALA A 432 9.05 20.68 -5.42
N HIS A 433 10.33 20.82 -5.09
CA HIS A 433 11.41 20.05 -5.72
C HIS A 433 11.36 18.57 -5.32
N PHE A 434 11.20 18.26 -4.03
CA PHE A 434 11.17 16.89 -3.50
C PHE A 434 10.02 16.09 -4.11
N ILE A 435 8.79 16.60 -4.05
CA ILE A 435 7.60 15.96 -4.63
C ILE A 435 7.74 15.80 -6.15
N SER A 436 8.22 16.82 -6.85
CA SER A 436 8.46 16.74 -8.29
C SER A 436 9.49 15.67 -8.66
N LYS A 437 10.55 15.53 -7.86
CA LYS A 437 11.57 14.51 -8.05
C LYS A 437 11.01 13.10 -7.84
N GLU A 438 10.24 12.87 -6.78
CA GLU A 438 9.63 11.56 -6.51
C GLU A 438 8.65 11.15 -7.62
N LEU A 439 7.79 12.07 -8.08
CA LEU A 439 6.89 11.82 -9.22
C LEU A 439 7.69 11.51 -10.50
N ALA A 440 8.76 12.26 -10.77
CA ALA A 440 9.63 11.99 -11.91
C ALA A 440 10.38 10.65 -11.76
N GLN A 441 10.77 10.25 -10.55
CA GLN A 441 11.34 8.93 -10.27
C GLN A 441 10.33 7.80 -10.51
N ARG A 442 9.07 7.96 -10.10
CA ARG A 442 8.02 6.97 -10.35
C ARG A 442 7.74 6.80 -11.83
N PHE A 443 7.58 7.91 -12.57
CA PHE A 443 7.01 7.88 -13.92
C PHE A 443 8.02 8.06 -15.07
N VAL A 444 9.26 8.52 -14.83
CA VAL A 444 10.23 8.77 -15.90
C VAL A 444 11.42 7.82 -15.83
N ALA A 445 12.26 7.95 -14.81
CA ALA A 445 13.46 7.13 -14.63
C ALA A 445 13.95 7.20 -13.18
N ASP A 446 14.79 6.25 -12.73
CA ASP A 446 15.38 6.28 -11.39
C ASP A 446 16.22 7.55 -11.14
N ASN A 447 16.86 8.05 -12.20
CA ASN A 447 17.60 9.32 -12.19
C ASN A 447 17.00 10.27 -13.25
N PRO A 448 15.87 10.94 -12.95
CA PRO A 448 15.22 11.83 -13.90
C PRO A 448 16.09 13.07 -14.17
N PRO A 449 16.03 13.65 -15.39
CA PRO A 449 16.76 14.87 -15.70
C PRO A 449 16.36 16.03 -14.77
N GLU A 450 17.37 16.65 -14.14
CA GLU A 450 17.15 17.76 -13.19
C GLU A 450 16.38 18.95 -13.79
N GLN A 451 16.56 19.20 -15.09
CA GLN A 451 15.79 20.23 -15.80
C GLN A 451 14.28 19.95 -15.79
N LEU A 452 13.87 18.67 -15.93
CA LEU A 452 12.48 18.28 -15.82
C LEU A 452 11.96 18.47 -14.41
N VAL A 453 12.70 17.99 -13.40
CA VAL A 453 12.34 18.13 -11.98
C VAL A 453 12.13 19.60 -11.63
N ASN A 454 13.06 20.48 -12.02
CA ASN A 454 12.96 21.91 -11.77
C ASN A 454 11.76 22.55 -12.47
N LYS A 455 11.42 22.14 -13.70
CA LYS A 455 10.23 22.61 -14.41
C LYS A 455 8.94 22.17 -13.71
N MET A 456 8.87 20.93 -13.24
CA MET A 456 7.75 20.41 -12.46
C MET A 456 7.62 21.16 -11.13
N ALA A 457 8.73 21.43 -10.44
CA ALA A 457 8.76 22.20 -9.19
C ALA A 457 8.28 23.66 -9.39
N GLN A 458 8.65 24.28 -10.49
CA GLN A 458 8.13 25.63 -10.86
C GLN A 458 6.62 25.59 -11.07
N THR A 459 6.10 24.57 -11.76
CA THR A 459 4.66 24.38 -11.93
C THR A 459 3.98 24.16 -10.58
N PHE A 460 4.55 23.32 -9.71
CA PHE A 460 4.05 23.09 -8.37
C PHE A 460 3.86 24.41 -7.61
N LEU A 461 4.88 25.25 -7.56
CA LEU A 461 4.80 26.56 -6.89
C LEU A 461 3.79 27.50 -7.55
N ALA A 462 3.79 27.57 -8.89
CA ALA A 462 2.91 28.47 -9.65
C ALA A 462 1.42 28.11 -9.53
N THR A 463 1.11 26.83 -9.23
CA THR A 463 -0.27 26.31 -9.14
C THR A 463 -0.69 25.95 -7.71
N ASN A 464 0.05 26.44 -6.70
CA ASN A 464 -0.17 26.13 -5.28
C ASN A 464 -0.20 24.62 -4.98
N GLY A 465 0.64 23.83 -5.68
CA GLY A 465 0.75 22.40 -5.46
C GLY A 465 -0.28 21.55 -6.20
N SER A 466 -0.80 22.00 -7.35
CA SER A 466 -1.68 21.17 -8.18
C SER A 466 -0.95 19.96 -8.73
N ILE A 467 -1.23 18.77 -8.18
CA ILE A 467 -0.63 17.51 -8.60
C ILE A 467 -0.95 17.24 -10.08
N ARG A 468 -2.18 17.52 -10.51
CA ARG A 468 -2.61 17.36 -11.91
C ARG A 468 -1.75 18.21 -12.86
N GLU A 469 -1.48 19.46 -12.54
CA GLU A 469 -0.68 20.34 -13.39
C GLU A 469 0.81 19.96 -13.39
N VAL A 470 1.33 19.44 -12.28
CA VAL A 470 2.68 18.88 -12.19
C VAL A 470 2.81 17.66 -13.07
N MET A 471 1.85 16.72 -12.99
CA MET A 471 1.78 15.55 -13.87
C MET A 471 1.65 15.96 -15.35
N LYS A 472 0.79 16.92 -15.64
CA LYS A 472 0.65 17.46 -17.00
C LYS A 472 1.98 18.05 -17.51
N THR A 473 2.71 18.80 -16.68
CA THR A 473 4.02 19.35 -17.04
C THR A 473 5.04 18.25 -17.39
N MET A 474 5.04 17.15 -16.64
CA MET A 474 5.85 15.97 -16.93
C MET A 474 5.44 15.34 -18.27
N LEU A 475 4.13 15.11 -18.47
CA LEU A 475 3.59 14.48 -19.68
C LEU A 475 3.72 15.35 -20.95
N ASP A 476 3.82 16.67 -20.81
CA ASP A 476 4.10 17.58 -21.93
C ASP A 476 5.60 17.74 -22.23
N SER A 477 6.49 17.15 -21.40
CA SER A 477 7.94 17.29 -21.54
C SER A 477 8.53 16.39 -22.62
N LYS A 478 9.63 16.83 -23.25
CA LYS A 478 10.40 15.99 -24.18
C LYS A 478 11.09 14.82 -23.50
N GLU A 479 11.45 15.00 -22.25
CA GLU A 479 12.15 14.02 -21.42
C GLU A 479 11.29 12.77 -21.19
N PHE A 480 10.00 12.95 -20.91
CA PHE A 480 9.05 11.83 -20.78
C PHE A 480 8.93 11.03 -22.09
N TRP A 481 8.89 11.70 -23.25
CA TRP A 481 8.73 11.06 -24.57
C TRP A 481 10.06 10.71 -25.25
N SER A 482 11.07 10.33 -24.47
CA SER A 482 12.42 10.07 -24.96
C SER A 482 12.85 8.61 -24.82
N GLU A 483 13.89 8.20 -25.59
CA GLU A 483 14.55 6.91 -25.41
C GLU A 483 15.13 6.75 -23.98
N GLY A 484 15.48 7.85 -23.33
CA GLY A 484 16.00 7.84 -21.95
C GLY A 484 14.96 7.46 -20.89
N ALA A 485 13.68 7.71 -21.16
CA ALA A 485 12.57 7.33 -20.30
C ALA A 485 11.97 5.96 -20.69
N TYR A 486 12.08 5.59 -21.98
CA TYR A 486 11.46 4.37 -22.51
C TYR A 486 12.07 3.13 -21.90
N ARG A 487 11.25 2.33 -21.23
CA ARG A 487 11.67 1.09 -20.54
C ARG A 487 12.82 1.29 -19.54
N ALA A 488 12.96 2.49 -18.98
CA ALA A 488 14.02 2.84 -18.05
C ALA A 488 13.73 2.40 -16.61
N LYS A 489 12.50 1.97 -16.32
CA LYS A 489 12.08 1.52 -14.99
C LYS A 489 11.95 0.00 -14.93
N MET A 490 12.38 -0.58 -13.83
CA MET A 490 12.03 -1.95 -13.46
C MET A 490 10.71 -1.92 -12.70
N LYS A 491 9.81 -2.83 -13.04
CA LYS A 491 8.54 -3.01 -12.32
C LYS A 491 8.79 -3.40 -10.87
N SER A 492 8.09 -2.75 -9.92
CA SER A 492 7.99 -3.25 -8.56
C SER A 492 7.30 -4.62 -8.52
N PRO A 493 7.32 -5.36 -7.42
CA PRO A 493 6.53 -6.59 -7.29
C PRO A 493 5.04 -6.36 -7.55
N PHE A 494 4.46 -5.28 -7.05
CA PHE A 494 3.05 -4.95 -7.30
C PHE A 494 2.78 -4.70 -8.78
N GLU A 495 3.60 -3.88 -9.42
CA GLU A 495 3.52 -3.62 -10.88
C GLU A 495 3.74 -4.90 -11.70
N MET A 496 4.64 -5.79 -11.27
CA MET A 496 4.89 -7.07 -11.94
C MET A 496 3.65 -7.97 -11.89
N VAL A 497 3.05 -8.15 -10.73
CA VAL A 497 1.89 -9.02 -10.53
C VAL A 497 0.67 -8.45 -11.29
N ALA A 498 0.36 -7.17 -11.11
CA ALA A 498 -0.77 -6.53 -11.78
C ALA A 498 -0.61 -6.55 -13.30
N SER A 499 0.58 -6.16 -13.82
CA SER A 499 0.83 -6.16 -15.27
C SER A 499 0.79 -7.55 -15.89
N SER A 500 1.20 -8.59 -15.17
CA SER A 500 1.12 -9.97 -15.65
C SER A 500 -0.33 -10.43 -15.80
N ALA A 501 -1.16 -10.15 -14.79
CA ALA A 501 -2.60 -10.45 -14.85
C ALA A 501 -3.28 -9.70 -16.00
N ARG A 502 -2.96 -8.41 -16.19
CA ARG A 502 -3.49 -7.59 -17.29
C ARG A 502 -3.05 -8.10 -18.66
N ALA A 503 -1.75 -8.34 -18.86
CA ALA A 503 -1.23 -8.82 -20.15
C ALA A 503 -1.82 -10.19 -20.53
N LEU A 504 -2.01 -11.07 -19.56
CA LEU A 504 -2.66 -12.36 -19.75
C LEU A 504 -4.18 -12.27 -19.86
N ASN A 505 -4.78 -11.08 -19.72
CA ASN A 505 -6.23 -10.90 -19.65
C ASN A 505 -6.86 -11.90 -18.66
N ALA A 506 -6.25 -12.00 -17.49
CA ALA A 506 -6.67 -12.93 -16.47
C ALA A 506 -8.07 -12.56 -15.93
N ASN A 507 -8.94 -13.56 -15.81
CA ASN A 507 -10.19 -13.39 -15.06
C ASN A 507 -9.86 -13.51 -13.57
N VAL A 508 -9.89 -12.37 -12.86
CA VAL A 508 -9.60 -12.28 -11.43
C VAL A 508 -10.91 -12.31 -10.66
N ILE A 509 -11.21 -13.46 -10.06
CA ILE A 509 -12.44 -13.66 -9.27
C ILE A 509 -12.29 -12.96 -7.91
N ASP A 510 -11.08 -13.03 -7.32
CA ASP A 510 -10.65 -12.24 -6.19
C ASP A 510 -9.14 -11.97 -6.27
N GLY A 511 -8.72 -10.81 -5.81
CA GLY A 511 -7.33 -10.35 -5.90
C GLY A 511 -6.44 -10.80 -4.75
N TRP A 512 -6.97 -11.43 -3.70
CA TRP A 512 -6.22 -11.77 -2.50
C TRP A 512 -5.01 -12.68 -2.77
N ALA A 513 -5.17 -13.69 -3.64
CA ALA A 513 -4.07 -14.57 -4.00
C ALA A 513 -2.97 -13.83 -4.77
N LEU A 514 -3.33 -12.90 -5.66
CA LEU A 514 -2.37 -12.01 -6.34
C LEU A 514 -1.65 -11.10 -5.35
N ALA A 515 -2.36 -10.51 -4.39
CA ALA A 515 -1.75 -9.68 -3.35
C ALA A 515 -0.74 -10.46 -2.49
N ASN A 516 -1.01 -11.74 -2.21
CA ASN A 516 -0.04 -12.60 -1.54
C ASN A 516 1.21 -12.86 -2.41
N GLN A 517 1.04 -12.99 -3.73
CA GLN A 517 2.20 -13.08 -4.64
C GLN A 517 3.04 -11.80 -4.61
N VAL A 518 2.42 -10.62 -4.55
CA VAL A 518 3.14 -9.34 -4.36
C VAL A 518 4.01 -9.40 -3.09
N GLY A 519 3.45 -9.90 -1.99
CA GLY A 519 4.19 -10.12 -0.74
C GLY A 519 5.34 -11.12 -0.87
N THR A 520 5.13 -12.22 -1.57
CA THR A 520 6.18 -13.24 -1.84
C THR A 520 7.33 -12.65 -2.66
N LEU A 521 7.02 -11.74 -3.58
CA LEU A 521 8.01 -11.03 -4.39
C LEU A 521 8.74 -9.90 -3.64
N GLY A 522 8.39 -9.62 -2.37
CA GLY A 522 9.11 -8.70 -1.49
C GLY A 522 8.41 -7.36 -1.20
N GLU A 523 7.16 -7.16 -1.66
CA GLU A 523 6.39 -5.93 -1.45
C GLU A 523 5.01 -6.23 -0.80
N PRO A 524 4.96 -6.78 0.44
CA PRO A 524 3.66 -7.05 1.07
C PRO A 524 2.87 -5.75 1.25
N LEU A 525 1.73 -5.65 0.54
CA LEU A 525 0.88 -4.46 0.50
C LEU A 525 0.42 -4.05 1.90
N TYR A 526 0.43 -2.76 2.22
CA TYR A 526 0.11 -2.15 3.53
C TYR A 526 1.01 -2.58 4.70
N ARG A 527 2.11 -3.30 4.44
CA ARG A 527 2.96 -3.88 5.48
C ARG A 527 4.40 -3.36 5.50
N LYS A 528 4.64 -2.20 4.91
CA LYS A 528 5.92 -1.51 5.10
C LYS A 528 5.96 -0.91 6.49
N LEU A 529 6.92 -1.38 7.32
CA LEU A 529 7.03 -1.00 8.73
C LEU A 529 7.49 0.45 8.89
N GLU A 530 8.46 0.86 8.07
CA GLU A 530 9.08 2.18 8.14
C GLU A 530 8.19 3.23 7.46
N PRO A 531 8.14 4.47 8.00
CA PRO A 531 7.35 5.56 7.42
C PRO A 531 7.84 6.01 6.03
N THR A 532 9.05 5.61 5.63
CA THR A 532 9.62 5.90 4.30
C THR A 532 8.85 5.27 3.14
N GLY A 533 7.98 4.28 3.38
CA GLY A 533 7.38 3.49 2.31
C GLY A 533 8.38 2.58 1.58
N TYR A 534 7.93 1.94 0.51
CA TYR A 534 8.76 1.15 -0.40
C TYR A 534 9.53 2.06 -1.37
N SER A 535 10.69 1.62 -1.82
CA SER A 535 11.53 2.40 -2.75
C SER A 535 10.89 2.53 -4.13
N ASN A 536 10.91 3.74 -4.68
CA ASN A 536 10.56 4.00 -6.08
C ASN A 536 11.70 3.69 -7.07
N LEU A 537 12.87 3.26 -6.57
CA LEU A 537 14.02 2.93 -7.42
C LEU A 537 13.95 1.49 -7.91
N GLY A 538 13.98 1.29 -9.22
CA GLY A 538 13.92 -0.04 -9.83
C GLY A 538 15.08 -0.95 -9.42
N THR A 539 16.24 -0.39 -9.09
CA THR A 539 17.42 -1.13 -8.64
C THR A 539 17.21 -1.86 -7.32
N GLU A 540 16.35 -1.38 -6.44
CA GLU A 540 16.02 -2.02 -5.17
C GLU A 540 15.26 -3.35 -5.33
N TRP A 541 14.62 -3.53 -6.48
CA TRP A 541 13.78 -4.69 -6.81
C TRP A 541 14.51 -5.79 -7.60
N ILE A 542 15.81 -5.62 -7.87
CA ILE A 542 16.60 -6.55 -8.69
C ILE A 542 17.65 -7.24 -7.86
N ASN A 543 17.46 -8.52 -7.61
CA ASN A 543 18.48 -9.44 -7.10
C ASN A 543 18.16 -10.86 -7.61
N SER A 544 19.10 -11.78 -7.47
CA SER A 544 18.98 -13.14 -8.02
C SER A 544 17.76 -13.90 -7.45
N SER A 545 17.45 -13.74 -6.16
CA SER A 545 16.28 -14.37 -5.53
C SER A 545 14.99 -13.79 -6.10
N ALA A 546 14.89 -12.45 -6.19
CA ALA A 546 13.72 -11.79 -6.74
C ALA A 546 13.44 -12.19 -8.19
N LEU A 547 14.48 -12.36 -9.01
CA LEU A 547 14.31 -12.82 -10.41
C LEU A 547 13.78 -14.25 -10.49
N LEU A 548 14.23 -15.15 -9.61
CA LEU A 548 13.72 -16.51 -9.53
C LEU A 548 12.25 -16.55 -9.09
N GLU A 549 11.89 -15.78 -8.06
CA GLU A 549 10.51 -15.71 -7.59
C GLU A 549 9.57 -15.10 -8.64
N ARG A 550 10.01 -14.11 -9.41
CA ARG A 550 9.25 -13.55 -10.53
C ARG A 550 9.00 -14.58 -11.63
N MET A 551 9.99 -15.44 -11.92
CA MET A 551 9.82 -16.53 -12.88
C MET A 551 8.86 -17.60 -12.35
N ASN A 552 8.97 -17.98 -11.08
CA ASN A 552 8.07 -18.94 -10.43
C ASN A 552 6.62 -18.42 -10.44
N PHE A 553 6.42 -17.14 -10.14
CA PHE A 553 5.11 -16.49 -10.21
C PHE A 553 4.54 -16.52 -11.64
N ALA A 554 5.35 -16.18 -12.65
CA ALA A 554 4.92 -16.21 -14.05
C ALA A 554 4.46 -17.62 -14.49
N LEU A 555 5.18 -18.66 -14.05
CA LEU A 555 4.80 -20.06 -14.28
C LEU A 555 3.48 -20.42 -13.59
N GLN A 556 3.35 -20.10 -12.30
CA GLN A 556 2.12 -20.37 -11.54
C GLN A 556 0.91 -19.70 -12.17
N LEU A 557 1.04 -18.43 -12.58
CA LEU A 557 -0.04 -17.67 -13.18
C LEU A 557 -0.45 -18.26 -14.53
N ALA A 558 0.50 -18.48 -15.44
CA ALA A 558 0.21 -19.03 -16.77
C ALA A 558 -0.32 -20.46 -16.74
N GLN A 559 0.01 -21.24 -15.71
CA GLN A 559 -0.48 -22.62 -15.51
C GLN A 559 -1.79 -22.69 -14.70
N ASN A 560 -2.42 -21.55 -14.36
CA ASN A 560 -3.62 -21.49 -13.53
C ASN A 560 -3.45 -22.08 -12.12
N HIS A 561 -2.25 -21.94 -11.54
CA HIS A 561 -1.94 -22.38 -10.17
C HIS A 561 -2.09 -21.25 -9.14
N VAL A 562 -2.44 -20.03 -9.57
CA VAL A 562 -2.81 -18.93 -8.66
C VAL A 562 -4.30 -19.05 -8.37
N GLU A 563 -4.64 -19.14 -7.10
CA GLU A 563 -6.03 -19.31 -6.66
C GLU A 563 -6.92 -18.15 -7.13
N SER A 564 -8.16 -18.46 -7.52
CA SER A 564 -9.17 -17.48 -7.96
C SER A 564 -8.78 -16.63 -9.17
N VAL A 565 -7.73 -17.04 -9.89
CA VAL A 565 -7.28 -16.36 -11.12
C VAL A 565 -7.27 -17.39 -12.25
N LYS A 566 -7.91 -17.05 -13.36
CA LYS A 566 -8.01 -17.92 -14.54
C LYS A 566 -7.42 -17.21 -15.77
N VAL A 567 -6.53 -17.91 -16.44
CA VAL A 567 -5.89 -17.46 -17.67
C VAL A 567 -6.25 -18.41 -18.81
N ASP A 568 -6.77 -17.86 -19.90
CA ASP A 568 -6.93 -18.62 -21.14
C ASP A 568 -5.64 -18.57 -21.95
N VAL A 569 -4.84 -19.62 -21.86
CA VAL A 569 -3.60 -19.76 -22.62
C VAL A 569 -3.79 -20.32 -24.02
N SER A 570 -5.00 -20.78 -24.40
CA SER A 570 -5.28 -21.37 -25.71
C SER A 570 -5.09 -20.40 -26.88
N ARG A 571 -5.17 -19.09 -26.60
CA ARG A 571 -4.93 -18.01 -27.56
C ARG A 571 -3.45 -17.80 -27.91
N PHE A 572 -2.55 -18.39 -27.14
CA PHE A 572 -1.11 -18.32 -27.39
C PHE A 572 -0.64 -19.54 -28.19
N GLY A 573 0.24 -19.28 -29.16
CA GLY A 573 0.96 -20.36 -29.85
C GLY A 573 2.24 -20.76 -29.11
N ASP A 574 3.06 -21.50 -29.78
CA ASP A 574 4.36 -22.01 -29.33
C ASP A 574 5.56 -21.15 -29.80
N ASP A 575 5.33 -20.15 -30.67
CA ASP A 575 6.37 -19.18 -31.06
C ASP A 575 6.51 -18.04 -30.03
N PRO A 576 7.66 -17.96 -29.33
CA PRO A 576 7.89 -16.91 -28.35
C PRO A 576 7.78 -15.48 -28.89
N ASN A 577 8.11 -15.22 -30.17
CA ASN A 577 7.97 -13.88 -30.75
C ASN A 577 6.50 -13.49 -30.97
N ALA A 578 5.66 -14.44 -31.39
CA ALA A 578 4.23 -14.20 -31.51
C ALA A 578 3.61 -13.92 -30.14
N VAL A 579 3.94 -14.72 -29.13
CA VAL A 579 3.48 -14.55 -27.75
C VAL A 579 3.97 -13.22 -27.16
N ALA A 580 5.22 -12.84 -27.40
CA ALA A 580 5.76 -11.55 -26.93
C ALA A 580 5.01 -10.36 -27.55
N LYS A 581 4.66 -10.42 -28.83
CA LYS A 581 3.85 -9.37 -29.48
C LYS A 581 2.46 -9.25 -28.89
N ILE A 582 1.86 -10.35 -28.43
CA ILE A 582 0.56 -10.33 -27.75
C ILE A 582 0.67 -9.76 -26.34
N LEU A 583 1.68 -10.20 -25.55
CA LEU A 583 1.81 -9.85 -24.14
C LEU A 583 2.48 -8.50 -23.89
N MET A 584 3.43 -8.10 -24.75
CA MET A 584 4.20 -6.86 -24.59
C MET A 584 3.90 -5.83 -25.68
N PHE A 585 3.10 -6.17 -26.71
CA PHE A 585 2.81 -5.32 -27.87
C PHE A 585 4.07 -4.88 -28.65
N ARG A 586 5.18 -5.59 -28.44
CA ARG A 586 6.49 -5.36 -29.08
C ARG A 586 7.27 -6.65 -29.23
N SER A 587 8.32 -6.62 -30.04
CA SER A 587 9.28 -7.73 -30.14
C SER A 587 10.19 -7.76 -28.92
N MET A 588 10.65 -8.95 -28.54
CA MET A 588 11.67 -9.10 -27.52
C MET A 588 13.07 -8.85 -28.06
N SER A 589 14.03 -8.60 -27.19
CA SER A 589 15.45 -8.48 -27.57
C SER A 589 16.00 -9.82 -28.05
N PRO A 590 17.05 -9.81 -28.94
CA PRO A 590 17.69 -11.04 -29.39
C PRO A 590 18.23 -11.89 -28.22
N GLN A 591 18.73 -11.26 -27.16
CA GLN A 591 19.24 -11.92 -25.95
C GLN A 591 18.11 -12.65 -25.21
N THR A 592 16.98 -11.98 -25.00
CA THR A 592 15.80 -12.60 -24.37
C THR A 592 15.28 -13.74 -25.21
N ARG A 593 15.21 -13.58 -26.54
CA ARG A 593 14.77 -14.64 -27.44
C ARG A 593 15.66 -15.88 -27.32
N ALA A 594 16.97 -15.72 -27.41
CA ALA A 594 17.92 -16.83 -27.30
C ALA A 594 17.84 -17.57 -25.95
N ALA A 595 17.63 -16.81 -24.86
CA ALA A 595 17.46 -17.39 -23.52
C ALA A 595 16.17 -18.22 -23.42
N ILE A 596 15.06 -17.75 -24.00
CA ILE A 596 13.78 -18.46 -24.03
C ILE A 596 13.86 -19.71 -24.89
N ASP A 597 14.47 -19.62 -26.09
CA ASP A 597 14.65 -20.78 -26.96
C ASP A 597 15.43 -21.90 -26.27
N LYS A 598 16.53 -21.53 -25.60
CA LYS A 598 17.31 -22.48 -24.81
C LYS A 598 16.50 -23.10 -23.66
N ALA A 599 15.75 -22.30 -22.91
CA ALA A 599 14.91 -22.79 -21.82
C ALA A 599 13.83 -23.76 -22.32
N LEU A 600 13.28 -23.52 -23.53
CA LEU A 600 12.32 -24.40 -24.18
C LEU A 600 12.98 -25.71 -24.70
N GLU A 601 14.23 -25.66 -25.16
CA GLU A 601 14.99 -26.86 -25.54
C GLU A 601 15.24 -27.77 -24.33
N ASP A 602 15.63 -27.20 -23.21
CA ASP A 602 15.90 -27.91 -21.97
C ASP A 602 14.62 -28.41 -21.24
N SER A 603 13.45 -27.85 -21.58
CA SER A 603 12.19 -28.19 -20.94
C SER A 603 11.56 -29.48 -21.48
N LYS A 604 11.01 -30.30 -20.57
CA LYS A 604 10.17 -31.44 -20.91
C LYS A 604 8.75 -31.06 -21.34
N GLN A 605 8.33 -29.83 -21.04
CA GLN A 605 7.00 -29.30 -21.34
C GLN A 605 7.11 -28.12 -22.29
N LYS A 606 6.78 -28.32 -23.55
CA LYS A 606 6.71 -27.28 -24.57
C LYS A 606 5.24 -27.02 -24.89
N ASN A 607 4.63 -26.08 -24.16
CA ASN A 607 3.24 -25.69 -24.38
C ASN A 607 3.06 -24.17 -24.27
N ALA A 608 1.92 -23.67 -24.72
CA ALA A 608 1.60 -22.25 -24.72
C ALA A 608 1.74 -21.58 -23.34
N ALA A 609 1.39 -22.28 -22.25
CA ALA A 609 1.54 -21.76 -20.90
C ALA A 609 3.02 -21.53 -20.53
N MET A 610 3.90 -22.47 -20.89
CA MET A 610 5.35 -22.34 -20.65
C MET A 610 5.93 -21.16 -21.44
N VAL A 611 5.56 -21.02 -22.70
CA VAL A 611 6.02 -19.89 -23.54
C VAL A 611 5.56 -18.56 -22.96
N ALA A 612 4.27 -18.44 -22.59
CA ALA A 612 3.74 -17.24 -21.95
C ALA A 612 4.46 -16.91 -20.64
N ALA A 613 4.71 -17.92 -19.78
CA ALA A 613 5.45 -17.76 -18.54
C ALA A 613 6.87 -17.25 -18.76
N LEU A 614 7.61 -17.82 -19.73
CA LEU A 614 8.97 -17.41 -20.04
C LEU A 614 9.03 -15.96 -20.58
N VAL A 615 8.03 -15.56 -21.38
CA VAL A 615 7.93 -14.18 -21.86
C VAL A 615 7.66 -13.22 -20.69
N ILE A 616 6.70 -13.52 -19.82
CA ILE A 616 6.38 -12.68 -18.64
C ILE A 616 7.57 -12.64 -17.66
N GLY A 617 8.22 -13.75 -17.39
CA GLY A 617 9.40 -13.81 -16.54
C GLY A 617 10.65 -13.14 -17.13
N SER A 618 10.63 -12.77 -18.42
CA SER A 618 11.79 -12.21 -19.11
C SER A 618 12.14 -10.78 -18.66
N PRO A 619 13.42 -10.38 -18.77
CA PRO A 619 13.84 -9.00 -18.51
C PRO A 619 13.12 -7.96 -19.37
N ASP A 620 12.69 -8.35 -20.58
CA ASP A 620 11.98 -7.46 -21.49
C ASP A 620 10.56 -7.12 -21.02
N PHE A 621 9.85 -8.04 -20.38
CA PHE A 621 8.54 -7.79 -19.77
C PHE A 621 8.64 -7.02 -18.46
N GLN A 622 9.71 -7.25 -17.69
CA GLN A 622 9.88 -6.63 -16.38
C GLN A 622 10.27 -5.15 -16.45
N LYS A 623 10.66 -4.63 -17.60
CA LYS A 623 10.94 -3.21 -17.84
C LYS A 623 9.71 -2.49 -18.39
N ARG A 624 9.41 -1.34 -17.78
CA ARG A 624 8.34 -0.45 -18.18
C ARG A 624 8.84 0.96 -18.53
#